data_ae95cc7ae912b174dfb659433f80546c
#
_entry.id   ae95cc7ae912b174dfb659433f80546c
#
_cell.length_a   1.000
_cell.length_b   1.000
_cell.length_c   1.000
_cell.angle_alpha   90.00
_cell.angle_beta   90.00
_cell.angle_gamma   90.00
#
_symmetry.space_group_name_H-M   'P 1'
#
loop_
_entity.id
_entity.type
_entity.pdbx_description
1 polymer ?
#
loop_
_entity_poly.entity_id
_entity_poly.type
_entity_poly.pdbx_seq_one_letter_code
_entity_poly.pdbx_strand_id
1 'polypeptide(L)'
;MINAKTFINELNKVGIEFYTGVPDSLMSEFSKSLHFDFDDKNHVIATNEGSALAMCMGYNLATNKIPLIYMQNSGLGNFVNPYTSLLHKDIYNIPFILLVGWRGEPGLQDEPQHIFQGKITLDLLKLLDIDYVIIDNNTDLVSITEKIRESINSHYPLALVVRKNTFEKDERVFENNNSLPKRNEALKKILDLFDERTLYISTTGKLSRELYEIRKNSEQTPNDLYVVGGMGHASSIAYGINQNLNENKVVCLDGDGSLLMHMGSLGII
;
A
#
# COMPACT_ATOMS: atom_id res chain seq x y z
N MET A 1 4.63 -13.76 -18.28
CA MET A 1 4.57 -13.19 -16.90
C MET A 1 5.93 -13.34 -16.25
N ILE A 2 6.23 -12.48 -15.32
CA ILE A 2 7.53 -12.46 -14.63
C ILE A 2 7.42 -13.29 -13.35
N ASN A 3 8.33 -14.24 -13.16
CA ASN A 3 8.45 -14.94 -11.89
C ASN A 3 9.03 -13.99 -10.82
N ALA A 4 8.30 -13.77 -9.72
CA ALA A 4 8.67 -12.81 -8.69
C ALA A 4 10.00 -13.11 -8.03
N LYS A 5 10.30 -14.39 -7.74
CA LYS A 5 11.59 -14.81 -7.18
C LYS A 5 12.76 -14.57 -8.14
N THR A 6 12.56 -14.83 -9.43
CA THR A 6 13.56 -14.53 -10.45
C THR A 6 13.81 -13.02 -10.54
N PHE A 7 12.76 -12.21 -10.51
CA PHE A 7 12.88 -10.74 -10.50
C PHE A 7 13.70 -10.25 -9.31
N ILE A 8 13.39 -10.73 -8.11
CA ILE A 8 14.13 -10.37 -6.89
C ILE A 8 15.61 -10.81 -6.98
N ASN A 9 15.86 -12.00 -7.52
CA ASN A 9 17.25 -12.46 -7.72
C ASN A 9 18.03 -11.55 -8.68
N GLU A 10 17.38 -11.03 -9.74
CA GLU A 10 18.02 -10.07 -10.65
C GLU A 10 18.26 -8.72 -9.95
N LEU A 11 17.35 -8.26 -9.10
CA LEU A 11 17.56 -7.08 -8.25
C LEU A 11 18.76 -7.25 -7.31
N ASN A 12 18.87 -8.41 -6.67
CA ASN A 12 20.01 -8.71 -5.79
C ASN A 12 21.35 -8.70 -6.54
N LYS A 13 21.42 -9.20 -7.78
CA LYS A 13 22.63 -9.16 -8.61
C LYS A 13 23.11 -7.75 -8.95
N VAL A 14 22.22 -6.76 -8.90
CA VAL A 14 22.57 -5.35 -9.10
C VAL A 14 22.75 -4.59 -7.79
N GLY A 15 22.75 -5.29 -6.64
CA GLY A 15 23.06 -4.74 -5.31
C GLY A 15 21.86 -4.25 -4.53
N ILE A 16 20.64 -4.53 -4.95
CA ILE A 16 19.42 -4.23 -4.19
C ILE A 16 19.18 -5.39 -3.20
N GLU A 17 19.43 -5.15 -1.92
CA GLU A 17 19.37 -6.19 -0.88
C GLU A 17 18.40 -5.85 0.27
N PHE A 18 17.83 -4.65 0.27
CA PHE A 18 16.87 -4.20 1.27
C PHE A 18 15.57 -3.74 0.61
N TYR A 19 14.47 -4.26 1.11
CA TYR A 19 13.13 -4.04 0.60
C TYR A 19 12.21 -3.52 1.71
N THR A 20 11.51 -2.44 1.47
CA THR A 20 10.49 -1.95 2.41
C THR A 20 9.34 -1.31 1.65
N GLY A 21 8.18 -1.25 2.25
CA GLY A 21 7.01 -0.63 1.61
C GLY A 21 5.70 -1.05 2.23
N VAL A 22 4.62 -0.63 1.57
CA VAL A 22 3.24 -1.00 1.92
C VAL A 22 2.72 -1.98 0.88
N PRO A 23 2.26 -3.18 1.28
CA PRO A 23 1.79 -4.20 0.35
C PRO A 23 0.66 -3.72 -0.55
N ASP A 24 0.73 -4.06 -1.84
CA ASP A 24 -0.29 -3.79 -2.85
C ASP A 24 -0.76 -5.07 -3.55
N SER A 25 -2.04 -5.12 -3.88
CA SER A 25 -2.66 -6.29 -4.50
C SER A 25 -2.15 -6.61 -5.91
N LEU A 26 -1.67 -5.63 -6.69
CA LEU A 26 -1.05 -5.89 -8.01
C LEU A 26 0.33 -6.56 -7.87
N MET A 27 0.97 -6.37 -6.73
CA MET A 27 2.29 -6.91 -6.41
C MET A 27 2.23 -7.97 -5.31
N SER A 28 1.07 -8.60 -5.10
CA SER A 28 0.89 -9.64 -4.09
C SER A 28 1.92 -10.76 -4.20
N GLU A 29 2.26 -11.18 -5.42
CA GLU A 29 3.20 -12.27 -5.67
C GLU A 29 4.66 -11.85 -5.38
N PHE A 30 5.00 -10.58 -5.67
CA PHE A 30 6.28 -10.00 -5.27
C PHE A 30 6.41 -9.92 -3.73
N SER A 31 5.40 -9.37 -3.05
CA SER A 31 5.38 -9.28 -1.59
C SER A 31 5.42 -10.65 -0.92
N LYS A 32 4.75 -11.63 -1.50
CA LYS A 32 4.76 -13.03 -1.06
C LYS A 32 6.14 -13.66 -1.17
N SER A 33 6.83 -13.46 -2.30
CA SER A 33 8.20 -13.92 -2.46
C SER A 33 9.15 -13.28 -1.47
N LEU A 34 9.01 -11.97 -1.19
CA LEU A 34 9.81 -11.32 -0.15
C LEU A 34 9.57 -11.95 1.22
N HIS A 35 8.31 -12.20 1.59
CA HIS A 35 7.97 -12.81 2.87
C HIS A 35 8.56 -14.22 3.06
N PHE A 36 8.55 -15.04 2.01
CA PHE A 36 9.02 -16.44 2.12
C PHE A 36 10.54 -16.61 1.94
N ASP A 37 11.17 -15.70 1.21
CA ASP A 37 12.56 -15.87 0.76
C ASP A 37 13.55 -14.91 1.47
N PHE A 38 13.05 -13.94 2.29
CA PHE A 38 13.86 -12.95 2.99
C PHE A 38 13.58 -12.94 4.50
N ASP A 39 14.57 -12.58 5.28
CA ASP A 39 14.44 -12.36 6.72
C ASP A 39 13.95 -10.91 7.03
N ASP A 40 13.49 -10.70 8.26
CA ASP A 40 13.00 -9.41 8.74
C ASP A 40 14.04 -8.28 8.70
N LYS A 41 15.31 -8.62 8.60
CA LYS A 41 16.39 -7.63 8.47
C LYS A 41 16.48 -7.03 7.08
N ASN A 42 16.14 -7.80 6.08
CA ASN A 42 16.25 -7.42 4.66
C ASN A 42 14.91 -7.05 4.03
N HIS A 43 13.79 -7.42 4.69
CA HIS A 43 12.45 -7.06 4.25
C HIS A 43 11.61 -6.56 5.42
N VAL A 44 11.21 -5.30 5.39
CA VAL A 44 10.39 -4.65 6.42
C VAL A 44 9.11 -4.10 5.82
N ILE A 45 7.96 -4.58 6.28
CA ILE A 45 6.66 -3.99 5.94
C ILE A 45 6.49 -2.71 6.75
N ALA A 46 6.39 -1.58 6.06
CA ALA A 46 6.20 -0.28 6.70
C ALA A 46 4.73 -0.02 7.05
N THR A 47 4.49 0.79 8.06
CA THR A 47 3.13 1.21 8.44
C THR A 47 2.51 2.14 7.41
N ASN A 48 3.31 2.99 6.76
CA ASN A 48 2.92 3.86 5.64
C ASN A 48 4.13 4.16 4.74
N GLU A 49 3.87 4.76 3.60
CA GLU A 49 4.86 4.99 2.55
C GLU A 49 5.92 6.03 2.96
N GLY A 50 5.55 7.02 3.78
CA GLY A 50 6.50 7.99 4.32
C GLY A 50 7.51 7.34 5.28
N SER A 51 7.05 6.41 6.13
CA SER A 51 7.91 5.61 7.00
C SER A 51 8.84 4.70 6.20
N ALA A 52 8.36 4.11 5.11
CA ALA A 52 9.19 3.31 4.19
C ALA A 52 10.35 4.14 3.63
N LEU A 53 10.08 5.36 3.16
CA LEU A 53 11.12 6.28 2.69
C LEU A 53 12.16 6.60 3.74
N ALA A 54 11.71 6.89 4.96
CA ALA A 54 12.63 7.17 6.07
C ALA A 54 13.53 5.97 6.41
N MET A 55 12.99 4.74 6.36
CA MET A 55 13.77 3.50 6.52
C MET A 55 14.80 3.34 5.40
N CYS A 56 14.43 3.64 4.16
CA CYS A 56 15.33 3.63 3.01
C CYS A 56 16.49 4.62 3.17
N MET A 57 16.20 5.82 3.62
CA MET A 57 17.25 6.79 3.93
C MET A 57 18.20 6.25 5.00
N GLY A 58 17.66 5.72 6.11
CA GLY A 58 18.47 5.14 7.19
C GLY A 58 19.35 3.98 6.70
N TYR A 59 18.79 3.08 5.87
CA TYR A 59 19.54 1.98 5.27
C TYR A 59 20.68 2.48 4.36
N ASN A 60 20.40 3.44 3.48
CA ASN A 60 21.40 4.01 2.58
C ASN A 60 22.54 4.69 3.36
N LEU A 61 22.20 5.52 4.35
CA LEU A 61 23.20 6.21 5.20
C LEU A 61 24.10 5.23 5.96
N ALA A 62 23.55 4.09 6.41
CA ALA A 62 24.30 3.10 7.17
C ALA A 62 25.16 2.18 6.30
N THR A 63 24.76 1.91 5.06
CA THR A 63 25.37 0.86 4.23
C THR A 63 25.96 1.36 2.92
N ASN A 64 25.62 2.57 2.51
CA ASN A 64 25.90 3.12 1.17
C ASN A 64 25.31 2.29 0.02
N LYS A 65 24.30 1.43 0.31
CA LYS A 65 23.59 0.63 -0.68
C LYS A 65 22.25 1.26 -1.02
N ILE A 66 21.74 0.94 -2.21
CA ILE A 66 20.45 1.46 -2.70
C ILE A 66 19.32 0.52 -2.29
N PRO A 67 18.28 1.01 -1.58
CA PRO A 67 17.12 0.24 -1.20
C PRO A 67 16.07 0.18 -2.32
N LEU A 68 15.13 -0.77 -2.23
CA LEU A 68 13.90 -0.77 -2.99
C LEU A 68 12.69 -0.49 -2.10
N ILE A 69 11.88 0.48 -2.52
CA ILE A 69 10.58 0.81 -1.90
C ILE A 69 9.48 0.27 -2.79
N TYR A 70 8.48 -0.38 -2.22
CA TYR A 70 7.31 -0.84 -2.97
C TYR A 70 6.00 -0.28 -2.39
N MET A 71 5.05 0.10 -3.25
CA MET A 71 3.75 0.64 -2.84
C MET A 71 2.72 0.60 -3.96
N GLN A 72 1.45 0.75 -3.62
CA GLN A 72 0.41 1.11 -4.58
C GLN A 72 0.57 2.58 -5.01
N ASN A 73 0.19 2.93 -6.22
CA ASN A 73 0.27 4.33 -6.68
C ASN A 73 -0.53 5.33 -5.82
N SER A 74 -1.55 4.89 -5.09
CA SER A 74 -2.25 5.73 -4.09
C SER A 74 -1.33 6.16 -2.95
N GLY A 75 -0.31 5.37 -2.62
CA GLY A 75 0.69 5.67 -1.60
C GLY A 75 1.61 6.84 -1.96
N LEU A 76 1.64 7.27 -3.23
CA LEU A 76 2.38 8.46 -3.65
C LEU A 76 1.93 9.72 -2.90
N GLY A 77 0.69 9.77 -2.40
CA GLY A 77 0.23 10.86 -1.53
C GLY A 77 1.04 10.99 -0.23
N ASN A 78 1.31 9.87 0.44
CA ASN A 78 2.14 9.83 1.65
C ASN A 78 3.65 9.93 1.36
N PHE A 79 4.03 9.62 0.12
CA PHE A 79 5.42 9.62 -0.34
C PHE A 79 5.94 11.02 -0.63
N VAL A 80 5.10 11.95 -1.16
CA VAL A 80 5.53 13.26 -1.70
C VAL A 80 6.34 14.06 -0.70
N ASN A 81 5.80 14.33 0.50
CA ASN A 81 6.50 15.18 1.48
C ASN A 81 7.82 14.55 1.98
N PRO A 82 7.89 13.29 2.42
CA PRO A 82 9.16 12.68 2.80
C PRO A 82 10.18 12.62 1.66
N TYR A 83 9.75 12.39 0.42
CA TYR A 83 10.66 12.41 -0.72
C TYR A 83 11.25 13.80 -0.94
N THR A 84 10.41 14.82 -1.08
CA THR A 84 10.84 16.18 -1.41
C THR A 84 11.61 16.87 -0.30
N SER A 85 11.40 16.46 0.97
CA SER A 85 12.05 17.08 2.14
C SER A 85 13.21 16.28 2.72
N LEU A 86 13.40 15.02 2.31
CA LEU A 86 14.50 14.16 2.79
C LEU A 86 15.34 13.60 1.63
N LEU A 87 14.75 12.80 0.72
CA LEU A 87 15.54 12.00 -0.22
C LEU A 87 15.94 12.75 -1.49
N HIS A 88 15.23 13.83 -1.83
CA HIS A 88 15.45 14.60 -3.06
C HIS A 88 16.92 15.05 -3.19
N LYS A 89 17.39 15.15 -4.45
CA LYS A 89 18.77 15.53 -4.80
C LYS A 89 19.22 16.87 -4.19
N ASP A 90 18.29 17.80 -4.00
CA ASP A 90 18.58 19.13 -3.44
C ASP A 90 18.65 19.13 -1.90
N ILE A 91 18.38 17.99 -1.23
CA ILE A 91 18.38 17.85 0.24
C ILE A 91 19.50 16.90 0.68
N TYR A 92 19.21 15.59 0.80
CA TYR A 92 20.23 14.60 1.19
C TYR A 92 20.70 13.72 0.03
N ASN A 93 20.07 13.84 -1.15
CA ASN A 93 20.43 13.12 -2.36
C ASN A 93 20.53 11.60 -2.15
N ILE A 94 19.46 11.00 -1.63
CA ILE A 94 19.41 9.56 -1.34
C ILE A 94 18.75 8.83 -2.53
N PRO A 95 19.49 8.00 -3.28
CA PRO A 95 18.95 7.22 -4.39
C PRO A 95 18.16 6.02 -3.88
N PHE A 96 17.14 5.61 -4.64
CA PHE A 96 16.31 4.44 -4.36
C PHE A 96 15.68 3.90 -5.65
N ILE A 97 15.24 2.65 -5.61
CA ILE A 97 14.34 2.09 -6.62
C ILE A 97 12.93 2.07 -6.05
N LEU A 98 11.96 2.61 -6.81
CA LEU A 98 10.55 2.62 -6.44
C LEU A 98 9.79 1.60 -7.31
N LEU A 99 9.23 0.57 -6.69
CA LEU A 99 8.31 -0.36 -7.35
C LEU A 99 6.88 0.06 -7.03
N VAL A 100 6.13 0.56 -8.01
CA VAL A 100 4.80 1.13 -7.81
C VAL A 100 3.74 0.40 -8.62
N GLY A 101 2.75 -0.20 -7.96
CA GLY A 101 1.61 -0.85 -8.60
C GLY A 101 0.66 0.18 -9.21
N TRP A 102 0.43 0.10 -10.52
CA TRP A 102 -0.39 1.07 -11.26
C TRP A 102 -1.86 0.69 -11.25
N ARG A 103 -2.55 0.98 -10.14
CA ARG A 103 -4.00 0.86 -10.06
C ARG A 103 -4.67 1.99 -10.86
N GLY A 104 -5.79 1.67 -11.50
CA GLY A 104 -6.52 2.64 -12.31
C GLY A 104 -5.80 3.07 -13.58
N GLU A 105 -4.92 2.21 -14.15
CA GLU A 105 -4.27 2.45 -15.44
C GLU A 105 -5.32 2.88 -16.49
N PRO A 106 -5.09 4.01 -17.21
CA PRO A 106 -6.03 4.48 -18.24
C PRO A 106 -6.33 3.41 -19.28
N GLY A 107 -7.62 3.21 -19.58
CA GLY A 107 -8.07 2.20 -20.53
C GLY A 107 -8.36 0.82 -19.92
N LEU A 108 -8.02 0.58 -18.64
CA LEU A 108 -8.35 -0.63 -17.92
C LEU A 108 -9.46 -0.38 -16.89
N GLN A 109 -10.30 -1.41 -16.68
CA GLN A 109 -11.31 -1.36 -15.63
C GLN A 109 -10.67 -1.58 -14.26
N ASP A 110 -10.96 -0.67 -13.32
CA ASP A 110 -10.55 -0.76 -11.92
C ASP A 110 -11.65 -0.15 -11.01
N GLU A 111 -11.47 -0.23 -9.70
CA GLU A 111 -12.37 0.34 -8.71
C GLU A 111 -12.40 1.88 -8.81
N PRO A 112 -13.56 2.54 -8.53
CA PRO A 112 -13.72 3.98 -8.74
C PRO A 112 -12.67 4.86 -8.10
N GLN A 113 -12.21 4.51 -6.88
CA GLN A 113 -11.20 5.27 -6.14
C GLN A 113 -9.81 5.24 -6.79
N HIS A 114 -9.55 4.30 -7.70
CA HIS A 114 -8.28 4.17 -8.42
C HIS A 114 -8.25 4.91 -9.75
N ILE A 115 -9.41 5.24 -10.34
CA ILE A 115 -9.49 5.79 -11.70
C ILE A 115 -8.72 7.11 -11.83
N PHE A 116 -8.96 8.06 -10.94
CA PHE A 116 -8.26 9.34 -10.97
C PHE A 116 -6.78 9.20 -10.60
N GLN A 117 -6.50 8.38 -9.59
CA GLN A 117 -5.14 8.07 -9.15
C GLN A 117 -4.28 7.49 -10.29
N GLY A 118 -4.85 6.55 -11.06
CA GLY A 118 -4.16 5.95 -12.20
C GLY A 118 -3.82 6.96 -13.30
N LYS A 119 -4.73 7.92 -13.56
CA LYS A 119 -4.50 8.98 -14.57
C LYS A 119 -3.32 9.88 -14.24
N ILE A 120 -3.16 10.24 -12.96
CA ILE A 120 -2.14 11.21 -12.54
C ILE A 120 -0.79 10.56 -12.19
N THR A 121 -0.71 9.24 -12.09
CA THR A 121 0.48 8.52 -11.57
C THR A 121 1.76 8.88 -12.33
N LEU A 122 1.76 8.77 -13.65
CA LEU A 122 2.98 9.03 -14.44
C LEU A 122 3.36 10.51 -14.45
N ASP A 123 2.37 11.40 -14.48
CA ASP A 123 2.62 12.85 -14.44
C ASP A 123 3.10 13.29 -13.06
N LEU A 124 2.63 12.64 -11.99
CA LEU A 124 3.13 12.89 -10.63
C LEU A 124 4.59 12.45 -10.48
N LEU A 125 4.98 11.29 -11.03
CA LEU A 125 6.39 10.87 -11.03
C LEU A 125 7.29 11.87 -11.77
N LYS A 126 6.86 12.36 -12.94
CA LYS A 126 7.57 13.41 -13.67
C LYS A 126 7.67 14.72 -12.89
N LEU A 127 6.58 15.14 -12.25
CA LEU A 127 6.55 16.35 -11.42
C LEU A 127 7.52 16.25 -10.24
N LEU A 128 7.71 15.04 -9.71
CA LEU A 128 8.67 14.76 -8.64
C LEU A 128 10.11 14.57 -9.14
N ASP A 129 10.37 14.73 -10.43
CA ASP A 129 11.68 14.52 -11.04
C ASP A 129 12.19 13.07 -10.81
N ILE A 130 11.28 12.10 -10.95
CA ILE A 130 11.58 10.67 -10.84
C ILE A 130 11.38 10.02 -12.21
N ASP A 131 12.47 9.51 -12.78
CA ASP A 131 12.40 8.72 -14.00
C ASP A 131 11.63 7.42 -13.78
N TYR A 132 10.92 6.93 -14.82
CA TYR A 132 10.18 5.69 -14.69
C TYR A 132 10.27 4.80 -15.92
N VAL A 133 10.11 3.51 -15.67
CA VAL A 133 9.91 2.47 -16.68
C VAL A 133 8.63 1.71 -16.36
N ILE A 134 7.77 1.51 -17.35
CA ILE A 134 6.58 0.68 -17.19
C ILE A 134 6.98 -0.78 -17.41
N ILE A 135 6.62 -1.65 -16.48
CA ILE A 135 6.89 -3.09 -16.55
C ILE A 135 5.58 -3.87 -16.62
N ASP A 136 5.57 -4.90 -17.43
CA ASP A 136 4.46 -5.80 -17.66
C ASP A 136 4.91 -7.26 -17.77
N ASN A 137 4.00 -8.15 -18.13
CA ASN A 137 4.24 -9.58 -18.26
C ASN A 137 5.20 -10.01 -19.39
N ASN A 138 5.56 -9.10 -20.29
CA ASN A 138 6.47 -9.35 -21.43
C ASN A 138 7.81 -8.61 -21.25
N THR A 139 7.96 -7.88 -20.15
CA THR A 139 9.16 -7.08 -19.92
C THR A 139 10.41 -7.97 -19.77
N ASP A 140 11.46 -7.63 -20.48
CA ASP A 140 12.75 -8.29 -20.37
C ASP A 140 13.50 -7.85 -19.10
N LEU A 141 13.83 -8.80 -18.24
CA LEU A 141 14.51 -8.53 -16.97
C LEU A 141 15.94 -8.01 -17.16
N VAL A 142 16.62 -8.36 -18.25
CA VAL A 142 17.96 -7.85 -18.55
C VAL A 142 17.88 -6.35 -18.78
N SER A 143 16.95 -5.91 -19.62
CA SER A 143 16.71 -4.48 -19.88
C SER A 143 16.39 -3.69 -18.60
N ILE A 144 15.58 -4.26 -17.69
CA ILE A 144 15.26 -3.60 -16.41
C ILE A 144 16.50 -3.50 -15.51
N THR A 145 17.30 -4.56 -15.41
CA THR A 145 18.51 -4.51 -14.60
C THR A 145 19.56 -3.54 -15.14
N GLU A 146 19.63 -3.34 -16.46
CA GLU A 146 20.46 -2.29 -17.06
C GLU A 146 19.99 -0.89 -16.67
N LYS A 147 18.69 -0.62 -16.73
CA LYS A 147 18.10 0.66 -16.29
C LYS A 147 18.34 0.92 -14.79
N ILE A 148 18.22 -0.11 -13.96
CA ILE A 148 18.54 -0.01 -12.54
C ILE A 148 20.03 0.32 -12.34
N ARG A 149 20.94 -0.32 -13.05
CA ARG A 149 22.40 0.02 -12.99
C ARG A 149 22.67 1.46 -13.44
N GLU A 150 22.02 1.94 -14.48
CA GLU A 150 22.10 3.35 -14.91
C GLU A 150 21.68 4.29 -13.77
N SER A 151 20.54 4.01 -13.12
CA SER A 151 20.03 4.75 -11.97
C SER A 151 21.03 4.72 -10.78
N ILE A 152 21.55 3.54 -10.45
CA ILE A 152 22.58 3.37 -9.40
C ILE A 152 23.80 4.22 -9.69
N ASN A 153 24.35 4.15 -10.91
CA ASN A 153 25.56 4.85 -11.30
C ASN A 153 25.36 6.38 -11.38
N SER A 154 24.18 6.85 -11.76
CA SER A 154 23.85 8.27 -11.83
C SER A 154 23.40 8.85 -10.49
N HIS A 155 23.23 8.02 -9.47
CA HIS A 155 22.71 8.44 -8.15
C HIS A 155 21.31 9.09 -8.24
N TYR A 156 20.47 8.58 -9.14
CA TYR A 156 19.15 9.14 -9.44
C TYR A 156 18.06 8.12 -9.20
N PRO A 157 16.90 8.49 -8.60
CA PRO A 157 15.83 7.55 -8.33
C PRO A 157 15.17 7.04 -9.61
N LEU A 158 14.78 5.76 -9.63
CA LEU A 158 14.06 5.14 -10.74
C LEU A 158 12.78 4.47 -10.24
N ALA A 159 11.65 4.77 -10.86
CA ALA A 159 10.39 4.08 -10.62
C ALA A 159 10.15 2.96 -11.64
N LEU A 160 9.82 1.78 -11.17
CA LEU A 160 9.32 0.65 -11.94
C LEU A 160 7.80 0.60 -11.77
N VAL A 161 7.07 1.04 -12.77
CA VAL A 161 5.60 1.14 -12.75
C VAL A 161 5.00 -0.18 -13.21
N VAL A 162 4.40 -0.91 -12.27
CA VAL A 162 3.95 -2.30 -12.44
C VAL A 162 2.51 -2.32 -12.94
N ARG A 163 2.29 -2.88 -14.13
CA ARG A 163 0.97 -3.12 -14.72
C ARG A 163 0.27 -4.32 -14.08
N LYS A 164 -1.03 -4.42 -14.29
CA LYS A 164 -1.82 -5.59 -13.88
C LYS A 164 -1.31 -6.87 -14.57
N ASN A 165 -1.27 -7.97 -13.82
CA ASN A 165 -0.84 -9.30 -14.31
C ASN A 165 0.65 -9.36 -14.76
N THR A 166 1.50 -8.53 -14.21
CA THR A 166 2.95 -8.58 -14.47
C THR A 166 3.59 -9.85 -13.89
N PHE A 167 3.27 -10.17 -12.62
CA PHE A 167 3.87 -11.31 -11.92
C PHE A 167 3.07 -12.60 -12.07
N GLU A 168 3.79 -13.71 -12.13
CA GLU A 168 3.22 -15.06 -12.07
C GLU A 168 2.67 -15.37 -10.69
N LYS A 169 1.61 -16.18 -10.65
CA LYS A 169 1.02 -16.63 -9.40
C LYS A 169 1.99 -17.53 -8.61
N ASP A 170 2.22 -17.21 -7.35
CA ASP A 170 2.97 -18.02 -6.41
C ASP A 170 2.00 -18.92 -5.62
N GLU A 171 2.15 -20.24 -5.78
CA GLU A 171 1.27 -21.24 -5.17
C GLU A 171 1.51 -21.44 -3.66
N ARG A 172 2.57 -20.86 -3.10
CA ARG A 172 2.85 -20.92 -1.64
C ARG A 172 1.71 -20.27 -0.87
N VAL A 173 1.34 -20.83 0.27
CA VAL A 173 0.21 -20.38 1.08
C VAL A 173 0.71 -20.00 2.48
N PHE A 174 0.22 -18.88 3.01
CA PHE A 174 0.45 -18.54 4.41
C PHE A 174 -0.27 -19.52 5.34
N GLU A 175 0.38 -19.92 6.41
CA GLU A 175 -0.29 -20.72 7.45
C GLU A 175 -1.44 -19.91 8.07
N ASN A 176 -2.63 -20.49 8.02
CA ASN A 176 -3.81 -19.90 8.65
C ASN A 176 -3.90 -20.35 10.10
N ASN A 177 -3.89 -19.41 11.03
CA ASN A 177 -4.28 -19.67 12.42
C ASN A 177 -5.81 -19.73 12.52
N ASN A 178 -6.37 -20.94 12.45
CA ASN A 178 -7.82 -21.19 12.50
C ASN A 178 -8.45 -21.01 13.90
N SER A 179 -7.68 -20.58 14.91
CA SER A 179 -8.17 -20.39 16.29
C SER A 179 -8.92 -19.08 16.48
N LEU A 180 -8.78 -18.12 15.58
CA LEU A 180 -9.45 -16.84 15.66
C LEU A 180 -10.79 -16.84 14.90
N PRO A 181 -11.81 -16.09 15.37
CA PRO A 181 -13.08 -15.96 14.67
C PRO A 181 -12.87 -15.31 13.30
N LYS A 182 -13.67 -15.73 12.32
CA LYS A 182 -13.68 -15.09 11.02
C LYS A 182 -14.18 -13.64 11.14
N ARG A 183 -13.69 -12.75 10.26
CA ARG A 183 -14.05 -11.33 10.30
C ARG A 183 -15.57 -11.10 10.22
N ASN A 184 -16.28 -11.82 9.36
CA ASN A 184 -17.74 -11.72 9.26
C ASN A 184 -18.49 -12.15 10.53
N GLU A 185 -17.96 -13.11 11.29
CA GLU A 185 -18.52 -13.53 12.58
C GLU A 185 -18.27 -12.46 13.65
N ALA A 186 -17.07 -11.85 13.65
CA ALA A 186 -16.77 -10.73 14.53
C ALA A 186 -17.64 -9.51 14.23
N LEU A 187 -17.84 -9.17 12.94
CA LEU A 187 -18.71 -8.07 12.52
C LEU A 187 -20.15 -8.28 13.03
N LYS A 188 -20.74 -9.44 12.84
CA LYS A 188 -22.10 -9.74 13.34
C LYS A 188 -22.19 -9.52 14.84
N LYS A 189 -21.25 -10.05 15.62
CA LYS A 189 -21.23 -9.86 17.08
C LYS A 189 -21.11 -8.38 17.46
N ILE A 190 -20.30 -7.59 16.75
CA ILE A 190 -20.19 -6.14 17.02
C ILE A 190 -21.51 -5.43 16.72
N LEU A 191 -22.17 -5.77 15.61
CA LEU A 191 -23.48 -5.19 15.28
C LEU A 191 -24.55 -5.49 16.33
N ASP A 192 -24.54 -6.67 16.94
CA ASP A 192 -25.47 -7.08 17.98
C ASP A 192 -25.23 -6.36 19.34
N LEU A 193 -24.07 -5.70 19.53
CA LEU A 193 -23.75 -4.97 20.77
C LEU A 193 -24.33 -3.58 20.84
N PHE A 194 -24.76 -3.00 19.73
CA PHE A 194 -25.18 -1.61 19.65
C PHE A 194 -26.60 -1.50 19.07
N ASP A 195 -27.28 -0.41 19.40
CA ASP A 195 -28.63 -0.14 18.93
C ASP A 195 -28.70 0.30 17.46
N GLU A 196 -29.93 0.36 16.91
CA GLU A 196 -30.20 0.69 15.51
C GLU A 196 -29.80 2.12 15.11
N ARG A 197 -29.62 3.01 16.09
CA ARG A 197 -29.22 4.41 15.84
C ARG A 197 -27.73 4.57 15.71
N THR A 198 -26.95 3.49 15.93
CA THR A 198 -25.50 3.52 15.82
C THR A 198 -25.05 3.67 14.37
N LEU A 199 -24.19 4.65 14.11
CA LEU A 199 -23.57 4.88 12.82
C LEU A 199 -22.24 4.12 12.75
N TYR A 200 -22.09 3.25 11.77
CA TYR A 200 -20.84 2.53 11.55
C TYR A 200 -20.04 3.14 10.41
N ILE A 201 -18.78 3.44 10.68
CA ILE A 201 -17.82 3.89 9.68
C ILE A 201 -16.84 2.74 9.45
N SER A 202 -16.84 2.14 8.27
CA SER A 202 -15.97 1.02 7.97
C SER A 202 -14.83 1.41 7.02
N THR A 203 -13.62 0.92 7.32
CA THR A 203 -12.43 1.15 6.47
C THR A 203 -12.57 0.50 5.10
N THR A 204 -11.78 0.97 4.14
CA THR A 204 -11.78 0.48 2.75
C THR A 204 -11.50 -1.02 2.63
N GLY A 205 -11.97 -1.62 1.56
CA GLY A 205 -11.64 -2.98 1.14
C GLY A 205 -12.63 -4.05 1.60
N LYS A 206 -12.12 -5.21 2.00
CA LYS A 206 -12.95 -6.39 2.30
C LYS A 206 -13.89 -6.19 3.49
N LEU A 207 -13.48 -5.39 4.48
CA LEU A 207 -14.27 -5.13 5.68
C LEU A 207 -15.58 -4.38 5.33
N SER A 208 -15.50 -3.30 4.56
CA SER A 208 -16.68 -2.58 4.08
C SER A 208 -17.62 -3.46 3.22
N ARG A 209 -17.05 -4.32 2.37
CA ARG A 209 -17.85 -5.25 1.54
C ARG A 209 -18.59 -6.27 2.38
N GLU A 210 -17.94 -6.86 3.39
CA GLU A 210 -18.57 -7.81 4.31
C GLU A 210 -19.65 -7.15 5.17
N LEU A 211 -19.40 -5.94 5.67
CA LEU A 211 -20.40 -5.15 6.40
C LEU A 211 -21.61 -4.89 5.50
N TYR A 212 -21.41 -4.44 4.27
CA TYR A 212 -22.48 -4.20 3.30
C TYR A 212 -23.30 -5.47 3.04
N GLU A 213 -22.67 -6.63 2.83
CA GLU A 213 -23.39 -7.90 2.60
C GLU A 213 -24.18 -8.34 3.85
N ILE A 214 -23.68 -8.11 5.06
CA ILE A 214 -24.43 -8.38 6.29
C ILE A 214 -25.67 -7.49 6.37
N ARG A 215 -25.51 -6.20 6.11
CA ARG A 215 -26.61 -5.21 6.17
C ARG A 215 -27.65 -5.40 5.08
N LYS A 216 -27.24 -5.76 3.86
CA LYS A 216 -28.16 -6.03 2.74
C LYS A 216 -29.17 -7.14 3.06
N ASN A 217 -28.80 -8.09 3.92
CA ASN A 217 -29.66 -9.19 4.34
C ASN A 217 -30.42 -8.89 5.64
N SER A 218 -30.31 -7.69 6.20
CA SER A 218 -31.07 -7.24 7.37
C SER A 218 -32.31 -6.43 6.94
N GLU A 219 -33.37 -6.46 7.76
CA GLU A 219 -34.58 -5.63 7.55
C GLU A 219 -34.38 -4.16 7.92
N GLN A 220 -33.24 -3.83 8.54
CA GLN A 220 -32.91 -2.48 9.00
C GLN A 220 -32.35 -1.60 7.90
N THR A 221 -32.75 -0.33 7.86
CA THR A 221 -32.10 0.68 7.02
C THR A 221 -30.75 1.04 7.64
N PRO A 222 -29.61 0.69 7.02
CA PRO A 222 -28.32 0.95 7.63
C PRO A 222 -27.96 2.43 7.58
N ASN A 223 -27.42 2.93 8.70
CA ASN A 223 -26.80 4.26 8.82
C ASN A 223 -25.27 4.12 8.71
N ASP A 224 -24.77 3.35 7.74
CA ASP A 224 -23.36 3.02 7.62
C ASP A 224 -22.67 3.88 6.58
N LEU A 225 -21.43 4.27 6.84
CA LEU A 225 -20.54 4.85 5.85
C LEU A 225 -19.46 3.86 5.45
N TYR A 226 -19.51 3.42 4.22
CA TYR A 226 -18.51 2.52 3.61
C TYR A 226 -17.40 3.35 2.97
N VAL A 227 -16.26 3.46 3.64
CA VAL A 227 -15.13 4.22 3.11
C VAL A 227 -14.50 3.42 1.97
N VAL A 228 -14.45 3.98 0.77
CA VAL A 228 -14.00 3.27 -0.43
C VAL A 228 -12.51 3.43 -0.72
N GLY A 229 -11.86 4.45 -0.15
CA GLY A 229 -10.43 4.76 -0.36
C GLY A 229 -9.86 5.51 0.83
N GLY A 230 -8.64 6.06 0.71
CA GLY A 230 -8.02 6.80 1.81
C GLY A 230 -7.75 5.92 3.03
N MET A 231 -7.10 4.77 2.83
CA MET A 231 -6.75 3.84 3.91
C MET A 231 -6.06 4.59 5.06
N GLY A 232 -6.44 4.27 6.31
CA GLY A 232 -5.92 4.92 7.51
C GLY A 232 -6.71 6.15 7.99
N HIS A 233 -7.78 6.57 7.30
CA HIS A 233 -8.54 7.78 7.64
C HIS A 233 -9.94 7.52 8.20
N ALA A 234 -10.39 6.27 8.29
CA ALA A 234 -11.73 5.92 8.77
C ALA A 234 -11.98 6.43 10.20
N SER A 235 -11.01 6.31 11.08
CA SER A 235 -11.08 6.80 12.46
C SER A 235 -11.23 8.34 12.54
N SER A 236 -10.49 9.07 11.71
CA SER A 236 -10.59 10.53 11.63
C SER A 236 -11.94 10.99 11.06
N ILE A 237 -12.49 10.26 10.07
CA ILE A 237 -13.84 10.50 9.54
C ILE A 237 -14.88 10.26 10.65
N ALA A 238 -14.77 9.13 11.37
CA ALA A 238 -15.66 8.80 12.48
C ALA A 238 -15.62 9.88 13.57
N TYR A 239 -14.43 10.36 13.92
CA TYR A 239 -14.27 11.45 14.89
C TYR A 239 -14.95 12.75 14.41
N GLY A 240 -14.71 13.16 13.17
CA GLY A 240 -15.35 14.36 12.60
C GLY A 240 -16.88 14.28 12.60
N ILE A 241 -17.46 13.11 12.33
CA ILE A 241 -18.88 12.87 12.40
C ILE A 241 -19.36 12.94 13.85
N ASN A 242 -18.67 12.24 14.77
CA ASN A 242 -19.05 12.18 16.18
C ASN A 242 -19.10 13.56 16.86
N GLN A 243 -18.20 14.46 16.49
CA GLN A 243 -18.18 15.84 17.01
C GLN A 243 -19.42 16.67 16.64
N ASN A 244 -20.19 16.24 15.64
CA ASN A 244 -21.35 16.95 15.11
C ASN A 244 -22.67 16.19 15.28
N LEU A 245 -22.65 15.03 15.94
CA LEU A 245 -23.86 14.26 16.29
C LEU A 245 -24.13 14.37 17.79
N ASN A 246 -25.39 14.71 18.15
CA ASN A 246 -25.75 14.94 19.55
C ASN A 246 -26.19 13.68 20.31
N GLU A 247 -26.76 12.67 19.63
CA GLU A 247 -27.42 11.54 20.30
C GLU A 247 -27.03 10.16 19.78
N ASN A 248 -26.39 10.08 18.60
CA ASN A 248 -26.04 8.81 17.98
C ASN A 248 -24.62 8.37 18.37
N LYS A 249 -24.45 7.08 18.62
CA LYS A 249 -23.11 6.50 18.76
C LYS A 249 -22.45 6.35 17.38
N VAL A 250 -21.17 6.62 17.31
CA VAL A 250 -20.35 6.36 16.13
C VAL A 250 -19.35 5.26 16.45
N VAL A 251 -19.36 4.20 15.64
CA VAL A 251 -18.45 3.06 15.77
C VAL A 251 -17.57 3.00 14.52
N CYS A 252 -16.26 3.14 14.70
CA CYS A 252 -15.29 2.95 13.62
C CYS A 252 -14.86 1.48 13.56
N LEU A 253 -15.11 0.86 12.43
CA LEU A 253 -14.65 -0.50 12.12
C LEU A 253 -13.39 -0.39 11.25
N ASP A 254 -12.24 -0.54 11.86
CA ASP A 254 -10.96 -0.41 11.16
C ASP A 254 -10.24 -1.75 11.01
N GLY A 255 -9.35 -1.84 10.04
CA GLY A 255 -8.44 -2.97 9.84
C GLY A 255 -7.08 -2.69 10.46
N ASP A 256 -6.32 -3.74 10.76
CA ASP A 256 -4.99 -3.66 11.35
C ASP A 256 -4.02 -2.74 10.57
N GLY A 257 -3.87 -3.00 9.27
CA GLY A 257 -3.01 -2.16 8.42
C GLY A 257 -3.50 -0.72 8.27
N SER A 258 -4.83 -0.51 8.21
CA SER A 258 -5.43 0.81 8.13
C SER A 258 -5.19 1.59 9.43
N LEU A 259 -5.41 0.95 10.58
CA LEU A 259 -5.17 1.55 11.89
C LEU A 259 -3.70 1.96 12.06
N LEU A 260 -2.77 1.08 11.71
CA LEU A 260 -1.32 1.33 11.82
C LEU A 260 -0.85 2.46 10.91
N MET A 261 -1.48 2.65 9.74
CA MET A 261 -1.03 3.64 8.75
C MET A 261 -1.04 5.07 9.30
N HIS A 262 -2.04 5.43 10.08
CA HIS A 262 -2.17 6.75 10.72
C HIS A 262 -2.57 6.67 12.20
N MET A 263 -1.99 5.71 12.92
CA MET A 263 -2.31 5.44 14.34
C MET A 263 -2.14 6.67 15.25
N GLY A 264 -1.29 7.63 14.89
CA GLY A 264 -1.13 8.89 15.61
C GLY A 264 -2.42 9.70 15.74
N SER A 265 -3.40 9.51 14.86
CA SER A 265 -4.71 10.17 14.94
C SER A 265 -5.51 9.76 16.18
N LEU A 266 -5.24 8.58 16.76
CA LEU A 266 -5.89 8.13 17.99
C LEU A 266 -5.55 9.02 19.20
N GLY A 267 -4.46 9.78 19.14
CA GLY A 267 -4.09 10.72 20.19
C GLY A 267 -5.03 11.94 20.33
N ILE A 268 -5.90 12.16 19.35
CA ILE A 268 -6.89 13.25 19.33
C ILE A 268 -8.34 12.76 19.38
N ILE A 269 -8.57 11.45 19.31
CA ILE A 269 -9.89 10.80 19.41
C ILE A 269 -10.14 10.41 20.87
#